data_ea5994714ec80cd3954faffe12439554
#
_entry.id   ea5994714ec80cd3954faffe12439554
#
_cell.length_a   1.000
_cell.length_b   1.000
_cell.length_c   1.000
_cell.angle_alpha   90.00
_cell.angle_beta   90.00
_cell.angle_gamma   90.00
#
_symmetry.space_group_name_H-M   'P 1'
#
loop_
_entity.id
_entity.type
_entity.pdbx_description
1 polymer ?
#
loop_
_entity_poly.entity_id
_entity_poly.type
_entity_poly.pdbx_seq_one_letter_code
_entity_poly.pdbx_strand_id
1 'polypeptide(L)'
;MSQGESGYISSCHSIVGAAKKIELAIVDNQSLNGDLSVIGKPLVSVVAFTSKTLNVYDLADAMSAKGWHLNSLQDPPAIHVAVTLPIVAVVDRLIVDLVAVVEEEKEKERVRIVEGKGARGGAKGDSAALYGVAGSLPNKSVMVQLASGFLDTLYKA
;
A
#
# COMPACT_ATOMS: atom_id res chain seq x y z
N MET A 1 -0.48 10.56 -30.83
CA MET A 1 -0.63 12.04 -30.81
C MET A 1 0.06 12.56 -29.55
N SER A 2 0.96 13.53 -29.64
CA SER A 2 1.53 14.19 -28.47
C SER A 2 0.44 15.09 -27.87
N GLN A 3 0.27 15.05 -26.54
CA GLN A 3 -0.77 15.83 -25.84
C GLN A 3 -0.50 17.35 -25.88
N GLY A 4 0.66 17.78 -26.30
CA GLY A 4 1.10 19.16 -26.18
C GLY A 4 1.28 19.60 -24.71
N GLU A 5 1.73 20.82 -24.50
CA GLU A 5 2.00 21.37 -23.16
C GLU A 5 0.73 21.50 -22.32
N SER A 6 -0.34 22.03 -22.89
CA SER A 6 -1.64 22.19 -22.21
C SER A 6 -2.25 20.84 -21.77
N GLY A 7 -2.16 19.82 -22.61
CA GLY A 7 -2.64 18.48 -22.27
C GLY A 7 -1.79 17.83 -21.17
N TYR A 8 -0.48 18.05 -21.16
CA TYR A 8 0.39 17.59 -20.10
C TYR A 8 0.06 18.25 -18.75
N ILE A 9 -0.09 19.58 -18.73
CA ILE A 9 -0.48 20.34 -17.53
C ILE A 9 -1.83 19.84 -16.99
N SER A 10 -2.82 19.68 -17.85
CA SER A 10 -4.16 19.15 -17.46
C SER A 10 -4.06 17.76 -16.85
N SER A 11 -3.25 16.87 -17.43
CA SER A 11 -3.02 15.53 -16.90
C SER A 11 -2.36 15.57 -15.52
N CYS A 12 -1.36 16.42 -15.33
CA CYS A 12 -0.70 16.61 -14.04
C CYS A 12 -1.68 17.11 -12.97
N HIS A 13 -2.51 18.10 -13.29
CA HIS A 13 -3.54 18.61 -12.37
C HIS A 13 -4.52 17.50 -11.95
N SER A 14 -4.96 16.67 -12.90
CA SER A 14 -5.88 15.57 -12.61
C SER A 14 -5.25 14.52 -11.70
N ILE A 15 -3.99 14.16 -11.95
CA ILE A 15 -3.25 13.18 -11.16
C ILE A 15 -3.03 13.71 -9.72
N VAL A 16 -2.56 14.94 -9.58
CA VAL A 16 -2.34 15.58 -8.27
C VAL A 16 -3.67 15.73 -7.51
N GLY A 17 -4.74 16.11 -8.20
CA GLY A 17 -6.09 16.18 -7.63
C GLY A 17 -6.57 14.84 -7.08
N ALA A 18 -6.37 13.76 -7.84
CA ALA A 18 -6.72 12.42 -7.38
C ALA A 18 -5.86 11.94 -6.20
N ALA A 19 -4.55 12.23 -6.21
CA ALA A 19 -3.68 11.95 -5.07
C ALA A 19 -4.13 12.69 -3.81
N LYS A 20 -4.50 13.96 -3.95
CA LYS A 20 -5.05 14.76 -2.86
C LYS A 20 -6.37 14.21 -2.32
N LYS A 21 -7.21 13.69 -3.20
CA LYS A 21 -8.48 13.05 -2.82
C LYS A 21 -8.26 11.79 -1.99
N ILE A 22 -7.25 10.97 -2.34
CA ILE A 22 -6.86 9.80 -1.55
C ILE A 22 -6.30 10.22 -0.18
N GLU A 23 -5.40 11.22 -0.13
CA GLU A 23 -4.87 11.77 1.11
C GLU A 23 -5.99 12.21 2.05
N LEU A 24 -6.93 13.05 1.55
CA LEU A 24 -8.05 13.54 2.32
C LEU A 24 -8.98 12.42 2.78
N ALA A 25 -9.23 11.41 1.94
CA ALA A 25 -10.02 10.25 2.34
C ALA A 25 -9.40 9.51 3.52
N ILE A 26 -8.08 9.35 3.56
CA ILE A 26 -7.40 8.70 4.70
C ILE A 26 -7.48 9.58 5.97
N VAL A 27 -7.34 10.89 5.83
CA VAL A 27 -7.30 11.82 6.97
C VAL A 27 -8.69 12.12 7.54
N ASP A 28 -9.69 12.28 6.68
CA ASP A 28 -11.01 12.81 7.07
C ASP A 28 -12.07 11.71 7.23
N ASN A 29 -11.88 10.53 6.61
CA ASN A 29 -12.87 9.44 6.71
C ASN A 29 -12.73 8.74 8.07
N GLN A 30 -13.81 8.71 8.84
CA GLN A 30 -13.85 8.09 10.17
C GLN A 30 -13.51 6.59 10.18
N SER A 31 -13.79 5.88 9.07
CA SER A 31 -13.42 4.47 8.94
C SER A 31 -11.93 4.24 8.68
N LEU A 32 -11.20 5.26 8.24
CA LEU A 32 -9.79 5.15 7.87
C LEU A 32 -8.85 5.84 8.85
N ASN A 33 -9.19 7.06 9.33
CA ASN A 33 -8.26 7.91 10.08
C ASN A 33 -7.86 7.37 11.46
N GLY A 34 -8.64 6.44 12.01
CA GLY A 34 -8.31 5.75 13.26
C GLY A 34 -7.26 4.65 13.09
N ASP A 35 -7.15 4.10 11.91
CA ASP A 35 -6.34 2.92 11.59
C ASP A 35 -5.19 3.24 10.64
N LEU A 36 -5.41 4.11 9.67
CA LEU A 36 -4.41 4.53 8.69
C LEU A 36 -3.85 5.92 8.98
N SER A 37 -2.60 6.13 8.64
CA SER A 37 -1.98 7.46 8.69
C SER A 37 -1.10 7.71 7.47
N VAL A 38 -1.26 8.87 6.85
CA VAL A 38 -0.44 9.29 5.70
C VAL A 38 0.98 9.57 6.16
N ILE A 39 1.96 9.09 5.39
CA ILE A 39 3.38 9.34 5.66
C ILE A 39 3.83 10.58 4.89
N GLY A 40 4.34 11.54 5.64
CA GLY A 40 4.83 12.79 5.08
C GLY A 40 3.69 13.67 4.52
N LYS A 41 4.03 14.48 3.51
CA LYS A 41 3.08 15.36 2.81
C LYS A 41 3.13 15.02 1.33
N PRO A 42 2.11 14.37 0.78
CA PRO A 42 2.03 14.10 -0.66
C PRO A 42 2.02 15.40 -1.46
N LEU A 43 3.07 15.61 -2.28
CA LEU A 43 3.21 16.82 -3.09
C LEU A 43 2.78 16.60 -4.55
N VAL A 44 2.88 15.37 -5.01
CA VAL A 44 2.64 15.00 -6.41
C VAL A 44 1.72 13.77 -6.51
N SER A 45 2.14 12.72 -7.19
CA SER A 45 1.30 11.59 -7.58
C SER A 45 1.38 10.38 -6.64
N VAL A 46 2.19 10.43 -5.58
CA VAL A 46 2.38 9.28 -4.69
C VAL A 46 1.79 9.60 -3.32
N VAL A 47 0.95 8.70 -2.83
CA VAL A 47 0.40 8.75 -1.47
C VAL A 47 0.86 7.51 -0.73
N ALA A 48 1.71 7.70 0.28
CA ALA A 48 2.19 6.64 1.16
C ALA A 48 1.45 6.70 2.50
N PHE A 49 1.09 5.54 3.03
CA PHE A 49 0.40 5.45 4.31
C PHE A 49 0.78 4.16 5.05
N THR A 50 0.63 4.20 6.36
CA THR A 50 0.92 3.11 7.28
C THR A 50 -0.26 2.87 8.22
N SER A 51 -0.19 1.81 9.01
CA SER A 51 -1.15 1.52 10.07
C SER A 51 -0.44 1.14 11.36
N LYS A 52 -1.01 1.56 12.49
CA LYS A 52 -0.57 1.14 13.84
C LYS A 52 -1.39 -0.05 14.35
N THR A 53 -2.58 -0.23 13.84
CA THR A 53 -3.57 -1.21 14.30
C THR A 53 -3.60 -2.45 13.43
N LEU A 54 -3.35 -2.29 12.12
CA LEU A 54 -3.44 -3.33 11.11
C LEU A 54 -2.08 -3.63 10.47
N ASN A 55 -1.93 -4.82 9.92
CA ASN A 55 -0.78 -5.15 9.09
C ASN A 55 -0.96 -4.55 7.69
N VAL A 56 -0.12 -3.58 7.32
CA VAL A 56 -0.21 -2.88 6.04
C VAL A 56 0.03 -3.80 4.83
N TYR A 57 0.76 -4.88 5.00
CA TYR A 57 1.01 -5.84 3.93
C TYR A 57 -0.20 -6.73 3.66
N ASP A 58 -0.96 -7.11 4.70
CA ASP A 58 -2.24 -7.80 4.54
C ASP A 58 -3.27 -6.89 3.84
N LEU A 59 -3.26 -5.57 4.14
CA LEU A 59 -4.04 -4.57 3.40
C LEU A 59 -3.64 -4.52 1.92
N ALA A 60 -2.34 -4.53 1.61
CA ALA A 60 -1.85 -4.51 0.23
C ALA A 60 -2.31 -5.74 -0.54
N ASP A 61 -2.22 -6.93 0.08
CA ASP A 61 -2.66 -8.19 -0.52
C ASP A 61 -4.19 -8.22 -0.74
N ALA A 62 -4.97 -7.73 0.21
CA ALA A 62 -6.42 -7.62 0.08
C ALA A 62 -6.83 -6.61 -1.02
N MET A 63 -6.14 -5.47 -1.13
CA MET A 63 -6.33 -4.53 -2.23
C MET A 63 -5.92 -5.13 -3.58
N SER A 64 -4.84 -5.92 -3.62
CA SER A 64 -4.41 -6.64 -4.82
C SER A 64 -5.46 -7.64 -5.30
N ALA A 65 -6.13 -8.34 -4.38
CA ALA A 65 -7.24 -9.25 -4.70
C ALA A 65 -8.45 -8.52 -5.34
N LYS A 66 -8.61 -7.20 -5.06
CA LYS A 66 -9.60 -6.33 -5.71
C LYS A 66 -9.09 -5.70 -7.02
N GLY A 67 -7.85 -6.02 -7.44
CA GLY A 67 -7.22 -5.53 -8.68
C GLY A 67 -6.43 -4.23 -8.53
N TRP A 68 -6.15 -3.79 -7.29
CA TRP A 68 -5.35 -2.59 -7.03
C TRP A 68 -3.89 -2.95 -6.72
N HIS A 69 -2.95 -2.34 -7.42
CA HIS A 69 -1.52 -2.51 -7.15
C HIS A 69 -0.99 -1.41 -6.22
N LEU A 70 -0.69 -1.80 -4.99
CA LEU A 70 -0.05 -0.97 -3.99
C LEU A 70 1.37 -1.50 -3.76
N ASN A 71 2.34 -0.58 -3.70
CA ASN A 71 3.73 -0.97 -3.50
C ASN A 71 4.06 -0.98 -2.01
N SER A 72 4.65 -2.07 -1.55
CA SER A 72 5.06 -2.24 -0.17
C SER A 72 6.41 -1.57 0.09
N LEU A 73 6.50 -0.91 1.24
CA LEU A 73 7.69 -0.22 1.74
C LEU A 73 8.15 -0.86 3.04
N GLN A 74 9.46 -0.71 3.34
CA GLN A 74 10.09 -1.14 4.59
C GLN A 74 10.76 0.05 5.28
N ASP A 75 10.90 -0.06 6.60
CA ASP A 75 11.62 0.91 7.43
C ASP A 75 11.15 2.38 7.30
N PRO A 76 9.93 2.73 7.72
CA PRO A 76 8.94 1.91 8.41
C PRO A 76 8.04 1.09 7.48
N PRO A 77 7.36 0.04 7.98
CA PRO A 77 6.37 -0.69 7.22
C PRO A 77 5.25 0.23 6.72
N ALA A 78 5.06 0.27 5.41
CA ALA A 78 4.07 1.12 4.77
C ALA A 78 3.69 0.59 3.39
N ILE A 79 2.66 1.16 2.82
CA ILE A 79 2.27 0.94 1.41
C ILE A 79 2.05 2.28 0.73
N HIS A 80 2.26 2.32 -0.58
CA HIS A 80 1.95 3.52 -1.35
C HIS A 80 1.19 3.20 -2.63
N VAL A 81 0.36 4.15 -3.02
CA VAL A 81 -0.26 4.19 -4.33
C VAL A 81 0.41 5.26 -5.19
N ALA A 82 0.82 4.87 -6.40
CA ALA A 82 1.28 5.80 -7.42
C ALA A 82 0.10 6.13 -8.34
N VAL A 83 -0.42 7.33 -8.23
CA VAL A 83 -1.57 7.79 -9.00
C VAL A 83 -1.16 8.08 -10.44
N THR A 84 -1.82 7.44 -11.37
CA THR A 84 -1.64 7.61 -12.82
C THR A 84 -2.98 8.01 -13.46
N LEU A 85 -2.97 8.43 -14.73
CA LEU A 85 -4.20 8.81 -15.42
C LEU A 85 -5.32 7.74 -15.38
N PRO A 86 -5.04 6.44 -15.56
CA PRO A 86 -6.05 5.41 -15.38
C PRO A 86 -6.70 5.41 -13.99
N ILE A 87 -5.92 5.69 -12.93
CA ILE A 87 -6.45 5.74 -11.55
C ILE A 87 -7.34 6.95 -11.34
N VAL A 88 -7.06 8.08 -12.00
CA VAL A 88 -7.90 9.29 -11.90
C VAL A 88 -9.38 9.00 -12.18
N ALA A 89 -9.66 8.20 -13.20
CA ALA A 89 -11.03 7.86 -13.59
C ALA A 89 -11.77 6.96 -12.58
N VAL A 90 -11.03 6.25 -11.73
CA VAL A 90 -11.56 5.24 -10.80
C VAL A 90 -11.17 5.50 -9.34
N VAL A 91 -10.69 6.71 -9.02
CA VAL A 91 -10.20 7.05 -7.69
C VAL A 91 -11.26 6.88 -6.60
N ASP A 92 -12.52 7.16 -6.90
CA ASP A 92 -13.64 6.96 -5.96
C ASP A 92 -13.82 5.48 -5.61
N ARG A 93 -13.74 4.62 -6.61
CA ARG A 93 -13.80 3.17 -6.40
C ARG A 93 -12.61 2.68 -5.57
N LEU A 94 -11.40 3.18 -5.83
CA LEU A 94 -10.23 2.85 -5.02
C LEU A 94 -10.46 3.20 -3.55
N ILE A 95 -11.01 4.37 -3.25
CA ILE A 95 -11.30 4.81 -1.89
C ILE A 95 -12.37 3.92 -1.24
N VAL A 96 -13.43 3.59 -1.96
CA VAL A 96 -14.48 2.69 -1.46
C VAL A 96 -13.91 1.30 -1.16
N ASP A 97 -13.12 0.75 -2.06
CA ASP A 97 -12.48 -0.54 -1.86
C ASP A 97 -11.48 -0.51 -0.69
N LEU A 98 -10.74 0.59 -0.49
CA LEU A 98 -9.84 0.77 0.64
C LEU A 98 -10.61 0.77 1.98
N VAL A 99 -11.73 1.48 2.05
CA VAL A 99 -12.60 1.47 3.24
C VAL A 99 -13.09 0.05 3.54
N ALA A 100 -13.60 -0.64 2.53
CA ALA A 100 -14.09 -2.01 2.70
C ALA A 100 -12.98 -2.97 3.19
N VAL A 101 -11.79 -2.88 2.61
CA VAL A 101 -10.64 -3.72 3.01
C VAL A 101 -10.21 -3.41 4.45
N VAL A 102 -10.16 -2.14 4.85
CA VAL A 102 -9.82 -1.78 6.24
C VAL A 102 -10.84 -2.37 7.21
N GLU A 103 -12.12 -2.28 6.93
CA GLU A 103 -13.16 -2.87 7.80
C GLU A 103 -13.07 -4.41 7.83
N GLU A 104 -12.81 -5.06 6.70
CA GLU A 104 -12.59 -6.51 6.63
C GLU A 104 -11.37 -6.95 7.48
N GLU A 105 -10.25 -6.23 7.39
CA GLU A 105 -9.05 -6.56 8.17
C GLU A 105 -9.22 -6.27 9.68
N LYS A 106 -9.97 -5.22 10.04
CA LYS A 106 -10.35 -4.96 11.45
C LYS A 106 -11.14 -6.12 12.03
N GLU A 107 -12.11 -6.63 11.30
CA GLU A 107 -12.92 -7.76 11.77
C GLU A 107 -12.08 -9.04 11.90
N LYS A 108 -11.19 -9.32 10.95
CA LYS A 108 -10.26 -10.44 11.03
C LYS A 108 -9.36 -10.34 12.27
N GLU A 109 -8.87 -9.13 12.59
CA GLU A 109 -8.03 -8.91 13.75
C GLU A 109 -8.83 -9.07 15.08
N ARG A 110 -10.08 -8.60 15.13
CA ARG A 110 -10.97 -8.81 16.29
C ARG A 110 -11.18 -10.31 16.55
N VAL A 111 -11.51 -11.08 15.51
CA VAL A 111 -11.70 -12.53 15.62
C VAL A 111 -10.42 -13.20 16.14
N ARG A 112 -9.26 -12.79 15.63
CA ARG A 112 -7.95 -13.30 16.07
C ARG A 112 -7.68 -13.08 17.55
N ILE A 113 -7.99 -11.88 18.04
CA ILE A 113 -7.83 -11.52 19.46
C ILE A 113 -8.74 -12.39 20.33
N VAL A 114 -10.00 -12.57 19.92
CA VAL A 114 -10.97 -13.40 20.66
C VAL A 114 -10.55 -14.88 20.69
N GLU A 115 -9.95 -15.40 19.63
CA GLU A 115 -9.43 -16.76 19.57
C GLU A 115 -8.12 -16.98 20.34
N GLY A 116 -7.56 -15.95 21.00
CA GLY A 116 -6.31 -16.04 21.76
C GLY A 116 -5.05 -16.23 20.89
N LYS A 117 -5.17 -16.07 19.59
CA LYS A 117 -4.06 -16.05 18.66
C LYS A 117 -3.49 -14.64 18.62
N GLY A 118 -2.54 -14.35 19.48
CA GLY A 118 -2.00 -13.03 19.78
C GLY A 118 -2.02 -12.02 18.62
N ALA A 119 -2.20 -10.74 19.00
CA ALA A 119 -2.17 -9.61 18.07
C ALA A 119 -0.94 -9.71 17.14
N ARG A 120 -1.13 -9.51 15.83
CA ARG A 120 -0.11 -9.63 14.78
C ARG A 120 0.47 -11.04 14.58
N GLY A 121 -0.38 -12.06 14.59
CA GLY A 121 0.02 -13.41 14.16
C GLY A 121 0.34 -13.45 12.67
N GLY A 122 1.47 -14.07 12.35
CA GLY A 122 2.14 -14.26 11.08
C GLY A 122 1.43 -13.88 9.78
N ALA A 123 2.18 -13.22 8.94
CA ALA A 123 1.85 -12.85 7.58
C ALA A 123 1.13 -13.99 6.83
N LYS A 124 -0.12 -13.76 6.41
CA LYS A 124 -0.90 -14.73 5.64
C LYS A 124 -0.85 -14.49 4.14
N GLY A 125 -0.50 -13.28 3.70
CA GLY A 125 -0.37 -12.94 2.30
C GLY A 125 1.07 -13.07 1.80
N ASP A 126 1.26 -13.16 0.49
CA ASP A 126 2.57 -13.28 -0.14
C ASP A 126 3.47 -12.08 0.18
N SER A 127 2.91 -10.87 0.13
CA SER A 127 3.62 -9.63 0.48
C SER A 127 3.94 -9.57 1.97
N ALA A 128 2.99 -9.92 2.82
CA ALA A 128 3.17 -9.93 4.26
C ALA A 128 4.20 -11.00 4.70
N ALA A 129 4.23 -12.17 4.06
CA ALA A 129 5.24 -13.20 4.30
C ALA A 129 6.63 -12.72 3.88
N LEU A 130 6.76 -12.16 2.68
CA LEU A 130 8.03 -11.70 2.13
C LEU A 130 8.62 -10.53 2.93
N TYR A 131 7.83 -9.47 3.13
CA TYR A 131 8.29 -8.25 3.78
C TYR A 131 8.35 -8.37 5.31
N GLY A 132 7.47 -9.17 5.92
CA GLY A 132 7.51 -9.47 7.35
C GLY A 132 8.74 -10.27 7.75
N VAL A 133 9.11 -11.28 6.98
CA VAL A 133 10.36 -12.05 7.17
C VAL A 133 11.59 -11.19 6.90
N ALA A 134 11.57 -10.41 5.82
CA ALA A 134 12.67 -9.51 5.47
C ALA A 134 12.94 -8.46 6.55
N GLY A 135 11.89 -7.90 7.17
CA GLY A 135 12.01 -6.94 8.28
C GLY A 135 12.46 -7.56 9.60
N SER A 136 12.31 -8.87 9.78
CA SER A 136 12.73 -9.58 11.01
C SER A 136 14.17 -10.11 10.95
N LEU A 137 14.82 -10.08 9.78
CA LEU A 137 16.19 -10.56 9.63
C LEU A 137 17.19 -9.58 10.25
N PRO A 138 18.02 -10.02 11.22
CA PRO A 138 18.97 -9.15 11.93
C PRO A 138 20.14 -8.70 11.04
N ASN A 139 20.30 -9.28 9.86
CA ASN A 139 21.40 -8.98 8.95
C ASN A 139 20.91 -8.69 7.52
N LYS A 140 21.01 -7.41 7.12
CA LYS A 140 20.62 -6.95 5.76
C LYS A 140 21.49 -7.57 4.65
N SER A 141 22.67 -8.14 4.97
CA SER A 141 23.54 -8.78 3.97
C SER A 141 22.92 -10.05 3.36
N VAL A 142 22.10 -10.77 4.12
CA VAL A 142 21.38 -11.96 3.63
C VAL A 142 20.36 -11.57 2.54
N MET A 143 19.67 -10.43 2.71
CA MET A 143 18.73 -9.90 1.71
C MET A 143 19.44 -9.50 0.42
N VAL A 144 20.62 -8.88 0.53
CA VAL A 144 21.43 -8.50 -0.64
C VAL A 144 21.89 -9.74 -1.39
N GLN A 145 22.35 -10.78 -0.69
CA GLN A 145 22.76 -12.05 -1.31
C GLN A 145 21.59 -12.78 -2.00
N LEU A 146 20.42 -12.81 -1.38
CA LEU A 146 19.19 -13.37 -1.99
C LEU A 146 18.77 -12.60 -3.24
N ALA A 147 18.75 -11.27 -3.16
CA ALA A 147 18.42 -10.42 -4.30
C ALA A 147 19.43 -10.56 -5.44
N SER A 148 20.72 -10.61 -5.12
CA SER A 148 21.78 -10.84 -6.11
C SER A 148 21.65 -12.22 -6.77
N GLY A 149 21.40 -13.27 -6.00
CA GLY A 149 21.21 -14.62 -6.52
C GLY A 149 19.97 -14.73 -7.41
N PHE A 150 18.88 -14.04 -7.05
CA PHE A 150 17.67 -13.98 -7.86
C PHE A 150 17.92 -13.26 -9.19
N LEU A 151 18.57 -12.09 -9.15
CA LEU A 151 18.94 -11.35 -10.35
C LEU A 151 19.89 -12.14 -11.23
N ASP A 152 20.91 -12.78 -10.66
CA ASP A 152 21.84 -13.66 -11.39
C ASP A 152 21.12 -14.81 -12.10
N THR A 153 20.06 -15.35 -11.50
CA THR A 153 19.26 -16.41 -12.11
C THR A 153 18.40 -15.89 -13.27
N LEU A 154 17.86 -14.67 -13.14
CA LEU A 154 17.04 -14.04 -14.17
C LEU A 154 17.87 -13.59 -15.41
N TYR A 155 19.11 -13.17 -15.21
CA TYR A 155 19.96 -12.61 -16.27
C TYR A 155 21.01 -13.58 -16.81
N LYS A 156 21.07 -14.82 -16.30
CA LYS A 156 21.94 -15.89 -16.82
C LYS A 156 21.26 -16.79 -17.87
N ALA A 157 20.11 -16.37 -18.41
CA ALA A 157 19.44 -17.08 -19.48
C ALA A 157 20.00 -16.70 -20.85
#